data_af3c5dfe0ec6228ea891a68a3ed7de5b
#
_entry.id   af3c5dfe0ec6228ea891a68a3ed7de5b
#
_cell.length_a   1.000
_cell.length_b   1.000
_cell.length_c   1.000
_cell.angle_alpha   90.00
_cell.angle_beta   90.00
_cell.angle_gamma   90.00
#
_symmetry.space_group_name_H-M   'P 1'
#
loop_
_entity.id
_entity.type
_entity.pdbx_description
1 polymer ?
#
loop_
_entity_poly.entity_id
_entity_poly.type
_entity_poly.pdbx_seq_one_letter_code
_entity_poly.pdbx_strand_id
1 'polypeptide(L)'
;MTIPSLSALRRSFLAFAMAGVVTSVSAACAQSATTLGGVNTSFHLFGSHDVQVSSFTDPDLPVTCYLSRAQTGGIKGAVGIAKNPTRFSLSCVKSGGVPTDITKLPKQQNITKLRNSFLFTNLVITRMIDQEHSAVVYLVTSQGLIDGSPANAISAVSW
;
A
#
# COMPACT_ATOMS: atom_id res chain seq x y z
N MET A 1 -53.38 31.55 -61.99
CA MET A 1 -52.09 30.97 -62.33
C MET A 1 -51.03 31.69 -61.47
N THR A 2 -50.84 31.30 -60.28
CA THR A 2 -49.94 31.96 -59.29
C THR A 2 -49.24 30.88 -58.45
N ILE A 3 -47.96 30.92 -58.55
CA ILE A 3 -47.04 29.97 -57.86
C ILE A 3 -46.83 30.46 -56.43
N PRO A 4 -46.99 29.63 -55.37
CA PRO A 4 -46.63 30.03 -54.04
C PRO A 4 -45.15 29.74 -53.73
N SER A 5 -44.56 30.69 -53.01
CA SER A 5 -43.21 30.86 -52.61
C SER A 5 -42.78 29.78 -51.51
N LEU A 6 -41.54 29.28 -51.64
CA LEU A 6 -40.88 28.50 -50.63
C LEU A 6 -40.52 29.35 -49.39
N SER A 7 -41.11 29.05 -48.26
CA SER A 7 -40.70 29.63 -47.00
C SER A 7 -39.83 28.63 -46.21
N ALA A 8 -38.59 29.03 -46.00
CA ALA A 8 -37.61 28.77 -44.98
C ALA A 8 -37.88 27.68 -43.95
N LEU A 9 -37.10 26.60 -44.09
CA LEU A 9 -36.89 25.58 -43.07
C LEU A 9 -35.85 26.09 -42.05
N ARG A 10 -36.33 26.58 -40.91
CA ARG A 10 -35.45 26.90 -39.76
C ARG A 10 -34.94 25.60 -39.14
N ARG A 11 -33.67 25.32 -39.36
CA ARG A 11 -32.92 24.26 -38.62
C ARG A 11 -32.57 24.78 -37.24
N SER A 12 -33.29 24.32 -36.23
CA SER A 12 -32.90 24.48 -34.83
C SER A 12 -31.77 23.49 -34.53
N PHE A 13 -30.55 24.00 -34.39
CA PHE A 13 -29.45 23.25 -33.83
C PHE A 13 -29.60 23.25 -32.30
N LEU A 14 -30.04 22.12 -31.73
CA LEU A 14 -29.89 21.85 -30.29
C LEU A 14 -28.42 21.58 -30.04
N ALA A 15 -27.75 22.51 -29.40
CA ALA A 15 -26.42 22.31 -28.83
C ALA A 15 -26.56 21.46 -27.56
N PHE A 16 -26.19 20.19 -27.64
CA PHE A 16 -26.06 19.31 -26.49
C PHE A 16 -24.73 19.66 -25.80
N ALA A 17 -24.79 20.40 -24.69
CA ALA A 17 -23.66 20.65 -23.81
C ALA A 17 -23.42 19.36 -23.00
N MET A 18 -22.45 18.55 -23.43
CA MET A 18 -21.91 17.46 -22.58
C MET A 18 -21.08 18.08 -21.48
N ALA A 19 -21.65 18.17 -20.28
CA ALA A 19 -20.92 18.44 -19.07
C ALA A 19 -20.07 17.20 -18.75
N GLY A 20 -18.78 17.22 -19.11
CA GLY A 20 -17.82 16.20 -18.76
C GLY A 20 -17.57 16.24 -17.25
N VAL A 21 -18.09 15.27 -16.52
CA VAL A 21 -17.70 15.01 -15.11
C VAL A 21 -16.28 14.48 -15.13
N VAL A 22 -15.31 15.36 -14.86
CA VAL A 22 -13.93 14.97 -14.61
C VAL A 22 -13.87 14.33 -13.21
N THR A 23 -14.03 13.02 -13.16
CA THR A 23 -13.72 12.26 -11.94
C THR A 23 -12.20 12.24 -11.77
N SER A 24 -11.68 13.06 -10.85
CA SER A 24 -10.29 12.99 -10.41
C SER A 24 -10.07 11.67 -9.72
N VAL A 25 -9.51 10.69 -10.43
CA VAL A 25 -8.96 9.47 -9.86
C VAL A 25 -7.70 9.89 -9.10
N SER A 26 -7.80 10.01 -7.78
CA SER A 26 -6.64 10.13 -6.91
C SER A 26 -5.85 8.83 -7.02
N ALA A 27 -4.78 8.85 -7.81
CA ALA A 27 -3.81 7.77 -7.83
C ALA A 27 -3.18 7.72 -6.42
N ALA A 28 -3.57 6.72 -5.63
CA ALA A 28 -2.86 6.40 -4.40
C ALA A 28 -1.42 6.05 -4.81
N CYS A 29 -0.49 6.92 -4.50
CA CYS A 29 0.92 6.72 -4.75
C CYS A 29 1.34 5.52 -3.89
N ALA A 30 1.53 4.36 -4.52
CA ALA A 30 2.07 3.19 -3.85
C ALA A 30 3.51 3.53 -3.44
N GLN A 31 3.71 3.87 -2.16
CA GLN A 31 5.03 4.13 -1.63
C GLN A 31 5.84 2.84 -1.64
N SER A 32 6.96 2.87 -2.32
CA SER A 32 7.93 1.76 -2.30
C SER A 32 8.73 1.81 -1.01
N ALA A 33 8.87 0.67 -0.33
CA ALA A 33 9.78 0.58 0.78
C ALA A 33 11.23 0.62 0.29
N THR A 34 12.07 1.36 1.01
CA THR A 34 13.51 1.45 0.76
C THR A 34 14.24 0.37 1.55
N THR A 35 15.02 -0.47 0.90
CA THR A 35 15.87 -1.44 1.58
C THR A 35 17.05 -0.72 2.24
N LEU A 36 17.21 -0.93 3.55
CA LEU A 36 18.32 -0.38 4.33
C LEU A 36 19.53 -1.31 4.34
N GLY A 37 19.30 -2.62 4.34
CA GLY A 37 20.33 -3.64 4.37
C GLY A 37 19.81 -4.98 4.84
N GLY A 38 20.70 -5.95 4.97
CA GLY A 38 20.38 -7.27 5.44
C GLY A 38 21.57 -7.94 6.12
N VAL A 39 21.27 -8.95 6.96
CA VAL A 39 22.26 -9.77 7.65
C VAL A 39 22.08 -11.22 7.27
N ASN A 40 23.15 -11.84 6.78
CA ASN A 40 23.15 -13.28 6.51
C ASN A 40 23.19 -14.05 7.84
N THR A 41 22.24 -14.97 8.01
CA THR A 41 22.08 -15.73 9.25
C THR A 41 22.60 -17.16 9.14
N SER A 42 22.72 -17.71 7.94
CA SER A 42 23.31 -19.04 7.72
C SER A 42 23.76 -19.20 6.28
N PHE A 43 24.83 -19.98 6.08
CA PHE A 43 25.32 -20.39 4.77
C PHE A 43 25.00 -21.87 4.54
N HIS A 44 24.36 -22.15 3.42
CA HIS A 44 24.18 -23.50 2.89
C HIS A 44 24.84 -23.62 1.54
N LEU A 45 25.19 -24.84 1.14
CA LEU A 45 25.90 -25.11 -0.12
C LEU A 45 25.17 -24.54 -1.36
N PHE A 46 23.88 -24.27 -1.26
CA PHE A 46 23.03 -23.76 -2.33
C PHE A 46 22.18 -22.55 -1.91
N GLY A 47 22.71 -21.66 -1.10
CA GLY A 47 22.06 -20.41 -0.71
C GLY A 47 22.27 -20.02 0.74
N SER A 48 21.95 -18.78 1.06
CA SER A 48 22.00 -18.24 2.41
C SER A 48 20.60 -17.83 2.85
N HIS A 49 20.34 -17.92 4.15
CA HIS A 49 19.21 -17.26 4.78
C HIS A 49 19.64 -15.87 5.24
N ASP A 50 18.82 -14.87 4.97
CA ASP A 50 19.10 -13.50 5.42
C ASP A 50 17.88 -12.88 6.11
N VAL A 51 18.14 -11.86 6.90
CA VAL A 51 17.12 -10.95 7.43
C VAL A 51 17.34 -9.61 6.81
N GLN A 52 16.38 -9.17 6.00
CA GLN A 52 16.42 -7.89 5.34
C GLN A 52 15.59 -6.86 6.11
N VAL A 53 16.12 -5.64 6.25
CA VAL A 53 15.44 -4.50 6.85
C VAL A 53 15.11 -3.47 5.77
N SER A 54 13.87 -3.02 5.76
CA SER A 54 13.40 -1.94 4.88
C SER A 54 12.62 -0.91 5.70
N SER A 55 12.58 0.33 5.20
CA SER A 55 11.79 1.41 5.76
C SER A 55 10.74 1.90 4.77
N PHE A 56 9.65 2.41 5.31
CA PHE A 56 8.64 3.16 4.55
C PHE A 56 8.10 4.28 5.44
N THR A 57 7.61 5.36 4.83
CA THR A 57 7.01 6.49 5.55
C THR A 57 5.51 6.50 5.30
N ASP A 58 4.72 6.87 6.30
CA ASP A 58 3.29 7.09 6.12
C ASP A 58 3.08 8.28 5.16
N PRO A 59 2.20 8.19 4.15
CA PRO A 59 1.97 9.27 3.20
C PRO A 59 1.32 10.52 3.81
N ASP A 60 0.58 10.35 4.91
CA ASP A 60 -0.22 11.42 5.52
C ASP A 60 0.31 11.86 6.89
N LEU A 61 1.20 11.07 7.50
CA LEU A 61 1.70 11.28 8.86
C LEU A 61 3.22 11.27 8.91
N PRO A 62 3.83 12.08 9.79
CA PRO A 62 5.27 12.08 10.00
C PRO A 62 5.71 10.85 10.82
N VAL A 63 5.49 9.68 10.26
CA VAL A 63 5.86 8.39 10.84
C VAL A 63 6.66 7.58 9.84
N THR A 64 7.81 7.09 10.29
CA THR A 64 8.62 6.14 9.55
C THR A 64 8.55 4.78 10.23
N CYS A 65 8.25 3.76 9.46
CA CYS A 65 8.19 2.38 9.91
C CYS A 65 9.36 1.57 9.35
N TYR A 66 9.90 0.71 10.16
CA TYR A 66 10.96 -0.23 9.83
C TYR A 66 10.39 -1.65 9.88
N LEU A 67 10.57 -2.37 8.79
CA LEU A 67 10.10 -3.74 8.61
C LEU A 67 11.30 -4.66 8.43
N SER A 68 11.48 -5.61 9.34
CA SER A 68 12.41 -6.71 9.13
C SER A 68 11.70 -7.93 8.59
N ARG A 69 12.34 -8.64 7.66
CA ARG A 69 11.81 -9.85 7.01
C ARG A 69 12.89 -10.90 6.90
N ALA A 70 12.56 -12.12 7.34
CA ALA A 70 13.41 -13.27 7.05
C ALA A 70 13.18 -13.71 5.59
N GLN A 71 14.26 -13.96 4.87
CA GLN A 71 14.25 -14.46 3.49
C GLN A 71 15.01 -15.78 3.43
N THR A 72 14.47 -16.72 2.65
CA THR A 72 15.13 -17.98 2.35
C THR A 72 15.81 -17.88 1.01
N GLY A 73 17.13 -17.91 1.00
CA GLY A 73 17.94 -17.94 -0.21
C GLY A 73 18.00 -19.33 -0.85
N GLY A 74 18.64 -19.40 -2.04
CA GLY A 74 18.84 -20.62 -2.80
C GLY A 74 17.76 -20.91 -3.84
N ILE A 75 17.96 -22.01 -4.58
CA ILE A 75 17.10 -22.40 -5.71
C ILE A 75 15.64 -22.57 -5.26
N LYS A 76 15.41 -23.15 -4.08
CA LYS A 76 14.06 -23.34 -3.51
C LYS A 76 13.39 -22.00 -3.16
N GLY A 77 14.13 -21.00 -2.72
CA GLY A 77 13.63 -19.64 -2.50
C GLY A 77 13.35 -18.91 -3.82
N ALA A 78 14.22 -19.08 -4.81
CA ALA A 78 14.08 -18.45 -6.12
C ALA A 78 12.86 -18.96 -6.91
N VAL A 79 12.52 -20.24 -6.81
CA VAL A 79 11.33 -20.83 -7.46
C VAL A 79 10.06 -20.77 -6.60
N GLY A 80 10.09 -20.14 -5.41
CA GLY A 80 8.92 -19.97 -4.54
C GLY A 80 8.40 -21.25 -3.89
N ILE A 81 9.13 -22.37 -3.97
CA ILE A 81 8.73 -23.66 -3.39
C ILE A 81 9.11 -23.77 -1.92
N ALA A 82 10.06 -22.97 -1.44
CA ALA A 82 10.34 -22.91 -0.02
C ALA A 82 9.14 -22.27 0.68
N LYS A 83 8.64 -22.92 1.74
CA LYS A 83 7.76 -22.27 2.72
C LYS A 83 8.57 -21.12 3.31
N ASN A 84 8.45 -19.91 2.72
CA ASN A 84 9.02 -18.74 3.32
C ASN A 84 8.34 -18.57 4.66
N PRO A 85 9.07 -18.68 5.77
CA PRO A 85 8.50 -18.31 7.04
C PRO A 85 8.10 -16.85 6.90
N THR A 86 6.82 -16.56 6.95
CA THR A 86 6.28 -15.20 6.96
C THR A 86 6.62 -14.55 8.30
N ARG A 87 7.91 -14.64 8.68
CA ARG A 87 8.42 -14.02 9.90
C ARG A 87 8.89 -12.64 9.56
N PHE A 88 8.20 -11.69 10.13
CA PHE A 88 8.55 -10.28 10.01
C PHE A 88 8.23 -9.57 11.33
N SER A 89 8.86 -8.44 11.56
CA SER A 89 8.54 -7.55 12.66
C SER A 89 8.42 -6.10 12.15
N LEU A 90 7.65 -5.30 12.87
CA LEU A 90 7.37 -3.91 12.54
C LEU A 90 7.70 -3.03 13.74
N SER A 91 8.39 -1.92 13.49
CA SER A 91 8.62 -0.84 14.45
C SER A 91 8.41 0.49 13.77
N CYS A 92 7.58 1.34 14.33
CA CYS A 92 7.29 2.66 13.79
C CYS A 92 7.70 3.74 14.78
N VAL A 93 8.23 4.85 14.27
CA VAL A 93 8.69 5.98 15.06
C VAL A 93 8.20 7.28 14.45
N LYS A 94 8.02 8.30 15.28
CA LYS A 94 7.81 9.66 14.78
C LYS A 94 9.06 10.13 14.03
N SER A 95 8.87 10.63 12.81
CA SER A 95 9.93 11.19 11.97
C SER A 95 9.81 12.70 11.77
N GLY A 96 8.86 13.34 12.47
CA GLY A 96 8.60 14.77 12.35
C GLY A 96 7.67 15.31 13.42
N GLY A 97 7.17 16.53 13.21
CA GLY A 97 6.27 17.23 14.12
C GLY A 97 4.90 16.57 14.29
N VAL A 98 4.06 17.18 15.13
CA VAL A 98 2.68 16.70 15.36
C VAL A 98 1.88 16.82 14.06
N PRO A 99 1.16 15.80 13.65
CA PRO A 99 0.28 15.88 12.49
C PRO A 99 -0.84 16.87 12.75
N THR A 100 -1.25 17.57 11.72
CA THR A 100 -2.18 18.69 11.83
C THR A 100 -3.55 18.28 12.37
N ASP A 101 -4.05 17.10 12.04
CA ASP A 101 -5.33 16.59 12.53
C ASP A 101 -5.53 15.12 12.12
N ILE A 102 -5.22 14.21 13.02
CA ILE A 102 -5.39 12.78 12.79
C ILE A 102 -6.87 12.36 12.70
N THR A 103 -7.78 13.20 13.20
CA THR A 103 -9.21 12.86 13.21
C THR A 103 -9.86 12.95 11.84
N LYS A 104 -9.23 13.66 10.90
CA LYS A 104 -9.66 13.75 9.50
C LYS A 104 -9.26 12.56 8.66
N LEU A 105 -8.35 11.73 9.17
CA LEU A 105 -7.92 10.53 8.46
C LEU A 105 -8.95 9.41 8.57
N PRO A 106 -9.06 8.53 7.58
CA PRO A 106 -9.90 7.34 7.68
C PRO A 106 -9.51 6.49 8.89
N LYS A 107 -10.52 5.98 9.62
CA LYS A 107 -10.28 5.12 10.79
C LYS A 107 -9.38 3.94 10.48
N GLN A 108 -9.46 3.43 9.25
CA GLN A 108 -8.62 2.35 8.75
C GLN A 108 -8.31 2.55 7.27
N GLN A 109 -7.05 2.41 6.89
CA GLN A 109 -6.59 2.56 5.51
C GLN A 109 -5.37 1.69 5.23
N ASN A 110 -5.38 1.00 4.09
CA ASN A 110 -4.18 0.35 3.57
C ASN A 110 -3.27 1.41 2.97
N ILE A 111 -2.12 1.65 3.58
CA ILE A 111 -1.19 2.71 3.18
C ILE A 111 -0.14 2.24 2.19
N THR A 112 0.25 0.96 2.24
CA THR A 112 1.19 0.41 1.29
C THR A 112 1.07 -1.12 1.16
N LYS A 113 1.53 -1.64 0.03
CA LYS A 113 1.59 -3.07 -0.25
C LYS A 113 2.98 -3.42 -0.75
N LEU A 114 3.67 -4.28 -0.02
CA LEU A 114 5.02 -4.73 -0.32
C LEU A 114 5.00 -6.15 -0.88
N ARG A 115 5.72 -6.37 -1.98
CA ARG A 115 5.94 -7.75 -2.46
C ARG A 115 6.94 -8.45 -1.55
N ASN A 116 6.55 -9.61 -1.06
CA ASN A 116 7.40 -10.43 -0.22
C ASN A 116 8.08 -11.59 -1.00
N SER A 117 7.44 -12.09 -2.03
CA SER A 117 8.04 -13.09 -2.92
C SER A 117 7.54 -12.89 -4.35
N PHE A 118 8.28 -13.47 -5.31
CA PHE A 118 7.99 -13.30 -6.73
C PHE A 118 6.59 -13.84 -7.11
N LEU A 119 6.05 -14.83 -6.42
CA LEU A 119 4.88 -15.55 -6.91
C LEU A 119 3.62 -15.49 -6.02
N PHE A 120 3.68 -15.39 -4.68
CA PHE A 120 2.49 -15.74 -3.89
C PHE A 120 2.21 -14.95 -2.62
N THR A 121 3.09 -14.10 -2.12
CA THR A 121 2.87 -13.43 -0.84
C THR A 121 3.12 -11.93 -0.93
N ASN A 122 2.12 -11.16 -0.51
CA ASN A 122 2.27 -9.72 -0.33
C ASN A 122 2.14 -9.39 1.16
N LEU A 123 2.82 -8.34 1.58
CA LEU A 123 2.60 -7.73 2.89
C LEU A 123 1.77 -6.48 2.67
N VAL A 124 0.67 -6.38 3.37
CA VAL A 124 -0.18 -5.19 3.40
C VAL A 124 0.00 -4.50 4.72
N ILE A 125 0.26 -3.21 4.67
CA ILE A 125 0.37 -2.36 5.85
C ILE A 125 -0.88 -1.52 5.94
N THR A 126 -1.59 -1.70 7.03
CA THR A 126 -2.84 -1.01 7.34
C THR A 126 -2.59 -0.06 8.50
N ARG A 127 -2.93 1.22 8.30
CA ARG A 127 -2.98 2.23 9.35
C ARG A 127 -4.38 2.22 9.97
N MET A 128 -4.46 2.31 11.29
CA MET A 128 -5.68 2.45 12.07
C MET A 128 -5.53 3.62 13.03
N ILE A 129 -6.57 4.44 13.16
CA ILE A 129 -6.57 5.59 14.07
C ILE A 129 -7.29 5.21 15.37
N ASP A 130 -6.57 5.25 16.46
CA ASP A 130 -7.09 5.11 17.82
C ASP A 130 -7.23 6.50 18.43
N GLN A 131 -8.43 7.07 18.30
CA GLN A 131 -8.73 8.42 18.79
C GLN A 131 -8.76 8.47 20.32
N GLU A 132 -9.19 7.39 20.97
CA GLU A 132 -9.33 7.31 22.41
C GLU A 132 -7.98 7.44 23.10
N HIS A 133 -6.95 6.78 22.57
CA HIS A 133 -5.60 6.80 23.12
C HIS A 133 -4.66 7.78 22.40
N SER A 134 -5.16 8.63 21.51
CA SER A 134 -4.35 9.55 20.70
C SER A 134 -3.17 8.83 20.03
N ALA A 135 -3.45 7.68 19.43
CA ALA A 135 -2.45 6.82 18.84
C ALA A 135 -2.80 6.44 17.39
N VAL A 136 -1.78 6.12 16.65
CA VAL A 136 -1.91 5.51 15.31
C VAL A 136 -1.26 4.14 15.35
N VAL A 137 -2.01 3.15 14.94
CA VAL A 137 -1.61 1.75 14.93
C VAL A 137 -1.32 1.31 13.50
N TYR A 138 -0.16 0.70 13.30
CA TYR A 138 0.25 0.11 12.03
C TYR A 138 0.25 -1.40 12.17
N LEU A 139 -0.56 -2.05 11.35
CA LEU A 139 -0.65 -3.51 11.27
C LEU A 139 -0.08 -3.96 9.93
N VAL A 140 0.90 -4.83 9.95
CA VAL A 140 1.36 -5.54 8.76
C VAL A 140 0.77 -6.95 8.76
N THR A 141 0.20 -7.37 7.63
CA THR A 141 -0.37 -8.71 7.44
C THR A 141 0.17 -9.34 6.16
N SER A 142 0.40 -10.64 6.20
CA SER A 142 0.69 -11.41 4.99
C SER A 142 -0.61 -11.73 4.24
N GLN A 143 -0.60 -11.51 2.91
CA GLN A 143 -1.70 -11.87 2.02
C GLN A 143 -1.17 -12.80 0.93
N GLY A 144 -1.86 -13.90 0.68
CA GLY A 144 -1.51 -14.89 -0.33
C GLY A 144 -2.27 -16.20 -0.10
N LEU A 145 -2.02 -17.16 -0.98
CA LEU A 145 -2.51 -18.53 -0.84
C LEU A 145 -1.68 -19.24 0.23
N ILE A 146 -2.05 -19.08 1.49
CA ILE A 146 -1.36 -19.69 2.64
C ILE A 146 -2.40 -20.47 3.43
N ASP A 147 -2.12 -21.75 3.68
CA ASP A 147 -2.89 -22.54 4.61
C ASP A 147 -2.61 -22.07 6.04
N GLY A 148 -3.65 -21.73 6.79
CA GLY A 148 -3.57 -21.30 8.17
C GLY A 148 -3.77 -19.81 8.40
N SER A 149 -3.54 -19.36 9.63
CA SER A 149 -3.70 -17.95 10.01
C SER A 149 -2.62 -17.06 9.38
N PRO A 150 -2.98 -15.84 8.91
CA PRO A 150 -2.01 -14.92 8.34
C PRO A 150 -1.02 -14.46 9.40
N ALA A 151 0.27 -14.44 9.04
CA ALA A 151 1.28 -13.82 9.89
C ALA A 151 1.03 -12.31 9.98
N ASN A 152 1.24 -11.75 11.16
CA ASN A 152 1.02 -10.34 11.41
C ASN A 152 2.05 -9.77 12.40
N ALA A 153 2.24 -8.46 12.36
CA ALA A 153 2.97 -7.70 13.37
C ALA A 153 2.35 -6.31 13.50
N ILE A 154 2.48 -5.72 14.67
CA ILE A 154 1.86 -4.45 15.02
C ILE A 154 2.88 -3.49 15.61
N SER A 155 2.71 -2.18 15.33
CA SER A 155 3.41 -1.10 16.00
C SER A 155 2.44 0.06 16.23
N ALA A 156 2.51 0.70 17.40
CA ALA A 156 1.70 1.87 17.72
C ALA A 156 2.61 3.08 17.97
N VAL A 157 2.14 4.26 17.55
CA VAL A 157 2.80 5.55 17.77
C VAL A 157 1.78 6.50 18.36
N SER A 158 2.07 7.08 19.53
CA SER A 158 1.21 8.06 20.20
C SER A 158 1.75 9.49 20.05
N TRP A 159 0.87 10.51 20.11
CA TRP A 159 1.21 11.94 20.12
C TRP A 159 0.79 12.60 21.39
#